data_54e0cdd01fd68e59b4e21aedbc816d17
#
_entry.id   54e0cdd01fd68e59b4e21aedbc816d17
#
_cell.length_a   1.000
_cell.length_b   1.000
_cell.length_c   1.000
_cell.angle_alpha   90.00
_cell.angle_beta   90.00
_cell.angle_gamma   90.00
#
_symmetry.space_group_name_H-M   'P 1'
#
loop_
_entity.id
_entity.type
_entity.pdbx_description
1 polymer ?
#
loop_
_entity_poly.entity_id
_entity_poly.type
_entity_poly.pdbx_seq_one_letter_code
_entity_poly.pdbx_strand_id
1 'polypeptide(L)'
;MQTIKRTTFTVAGVAAAALLSLTACGGSASTATSSAPAAEPSASSMAPSPSASSSASTMDPAANLVGPGCAGYAEQVPTGAGSVEGMALDPVAVAASNNPILTTLTAAVSGKLNPKVDLVDTLNGGEFTVFAPVDDAFAKIDAATIETLKTDDALLSKILTYHVVPGQITPDKIAGTHATVQGGSVTVTGSGDALKVDDASVICGGVQTKNATVYLIDSVLMPK
;
A
#
# COMPACT_ATOMS: atom_id res chain seq x y z
N MET A 1 30.89 -1.71 42.16
CA MET A 1 30.12 -2.84 42.72
C MET A 1 28.66 -2.40 42.70
N GLN A 2 27.89 -2.75 41.67
CA GLN A 2 26.45 -2.54 41.65
C GLN A 2 25.79 -3.85 41.23
N THR A 3 24.89 -4.29 42.07
CA THR A 3 24.24 -5.59 42.12
C THR A 3 23.17 -5.72 41.05
N ILE A 4 23.28 -6.72 40.19
CA ILE A 4 22.27 -7.08 39.18
C ILE A 4 21.13 -7.81 39.88
N LYS A 5 19.94 -7.23 39.93
CA LYS A 5 18.69 -7.92 40.31
C LYS A 5 18.11 -8.67 39.09
N ARG A 6 18.22 -9.98 39.13
CA ARG A 6 17.52 -10.89 38.21
C ARG A 6 16.10 -11.06 38.72
N THR A 7 15.12 -10.63 37.89
CA THR A 7 13.71 -10.91 38.15
C THR A 7 13.32 -12.10 37.28
N THR A 8 13.06 -13.22 37.92
CA THR A 8 12.52 -14.45 37.31
C THR A 8 11.00 -14.30 37.19
N PHE A 9 10.45 -14.34 35.99
CA PHE A 9 9.01 -14.47 35.78
C PHE A 9 8.67 -15.92 35.46
N THR A 10 7.89 -16.49 36.36
CA THR A 10 7.32 -17.85 36.30
C THR A 10 6.15 -17.84 35.32
N VAL A 11 6.22 -18.72 34.34
CA VAL A 11 5.11 -18.99 33.39
C VAL A 11 4.16 -20.00 34.04
N ALA A 12 2.92 -19.64 34.25
CA ALA A 12 1.85 -20.55 34.59
C ALA A 12 1.02 -20.83 33.34
N GLY A 13 1.05 -22.08 32.90
CA GLY A 13 0.25 -22.57 31.78
C GLY A 13 -1.21 -22.80 32.20
N VAL A 14 -2.13 -22.52 31.29
CA VAL A 14 -3.51 -23.05 31.32
C VAL A 14 -3.83 -23.60 29.93
N ALA A 15 -3.97 -24.91 29.91
CA ALA A 15 -4.54 -25.67 28.80
C ALA A 15 -6.08 -25.68 28.95
N ALA A 16 -6.78 -25.35 27.86
CA ALA A 16 -8.20 -25.64 27.74
C ALA A 16 -8.47 -26.24 26.36
N ALA A 17 -8.79 -27.53 26.38
CA ALA A 17 -9.35 -28.28 25.27
C ALA A 17 -10.88 -28.23 25.34
N ALA A 18 -11.57 -28.04 24.20
CA ALA A 18 -12.98 -28.41 23.98
C ALA A 18 -13.21 -28.35 22.47
N LEU A 19 -13.40 -29.49 21.84
CA LEU A 19 -14.54 -30.36 21.59
C LEU A 19 -15.28 -29.98 20.28
N LEU A 20 -15.17 -30.96 19.37
CA LEU A 20 -15.91 -31.19 18.14
C LEU A 20 -17.44 -31.15 18.34
N SER A 21 -18.15 -30.64 17.33
CA SER A 21 -19.50 -31.11 17.03
C SER A 21 -19.69 -31.15 15.51
N LEU A 22 -19.67 -32.38 14.98
CA LEU A 22 -20.29 -32.78 13.73
C LEU A 22 -21.82 -32.80 13.93
N THR A 23 -22.57 -32.18 13.00
CA THR A 23 -23.95 -32.54 12.77
C THR A 23 -24.17 -32.81 11.29
N ALA A 24 -24.30 -34.08 11.00
CA ALA A 24 -24.85 -34.60 9.76
C ALA A 24 -26.37 -34.73 9.92
N CYS A 25 -27.12 -34.37 8.91
CA CYS A 25 -28.49 -34.80 8.64
C CYS A 25 -28.67 -34.66 7.13
N GLY A 26 -28.81 -35.70 6.34
CA GLY A 26 -29.76 -36.80 6.42
C GLY A 26 -30.98 -36.44 5.58
N GLY A 27 -31.04 -36.85 4.37
CA GLY A 27 -31.83 -37.81 3.67
C GLY A 27 -33.30 -37.39 3.42
N SER A 28 -33.71 -37.43 2.17
CA SER A 28 -34.92 -38.20 1.78
C SER A 28 -35.03 -38.27 0.26
N ALA A 29 -34.95 -39.47 -0.21
CA ALA A 29 -35.37 -39.92 -1.52
C ALA A 29 -36.89 -39.95 -1.60
N SER A 30 -37.46 -39.61 -2.76
CA SER A 30 -38.78 -40.08 -3.17
C SER A 30 -38.75 -40.32 -4.68
N THR A 31 -38.87 -41.62 -4.97
CA THR A 31 -39.15 -42.23 -6.25
C THR A 31 -40.61 -42.03 -6.64
N ALA A 32 -40.92 -41.75 -7.88
CA ALA A 32 -42.10 -42.26 -8.60
C ALA A 32 -41.94 -42.01 -10.11
N THR A 33 -41.77 -43.04 -10.77
CA THR A 33 -42.17 -43.74 -11.97
C THR A 33 -43.24 -43.06 -12.85
N SER A 34 -42.98 -43.01 -14.16
CA SER A 34 -43.76 -43.58 -15.25
C SER A 34 -44.02 -42.69 -16.48
N SER A 35 -43.65 -43.27 -17.58
CA SER A 35 -44.24 -43.20 -18.93
C SER A 35 -43.89 -42.06 -19.87
N ALA A 36 -43.09 -42.43 -20.88
CA ALA A 36 -43.05 -41.80 -22.23
C ALA A 36 -44.34 -42.14 -23.01
N PRO A 37 -44.64 -41.41 -24.13
CA PRO A 37 -43.92 -41.61 -25.38
C PRO A 37 -43.76 -40.37 -26.28
N ALA A 38 -42.70 -40.43 -27.06
CA ALA A 38 -42.40 -39.92 -28.43
C ALA A 38 -43.18 -38.78 -29.07
N ALA A 39 -42.43 -37.76 -29.50
CA ALA A 39 -42.45 -37.18 -30.85
C ALA A 39 -41.25 -36.24 -31.06
N GLU A 40 -40.44 -36.49 -32.07
CA GLU A 40 -39.40 -35.68 -32.69
C GLU A 40 -40.01 -34.59 -33.60
N PRO A 41 -39.17 -33.75 -34.26
CA PRO A 41 -38.14 -32.85 -33.82
C PRO A 41 -38.43 -31.39 -34.23
N SER A 42 -37.95 -30.41 -33.54
CA SER A 42 -37.79 -29.07 -34.08
C SER A 42 -36.44 -28.50 -33.67
N ALA A 43 -35.58 -28.44 -34.67
CA ALA A 43 -34.33 -27.73 -34.60
C ALA A 43 -34.58 -26.24 -34.29
N SER A 44 -34.29 -25.81 -33.09
CA SER A 44 -34.13 -24.41 -32.72
C SER A 44 -32.68 -24.14 -32.47
N SER A 45 -32.12 -23.40 -33.40
CA SER A 45 -30.82 -22.78 -33.42
C SER A 45 -30.51 -22.18 -32.06
N MET A 46 -29.56 -22.77 -31.31
CA MET A 46 -28.97 -22.15 -30.15
C MET A 46 -27.96 -21.14 -30.64
N ALA A 47 -28.35 -19.87 -30.61
CA ALA A 47 -27.40 -18.76 -30.66
C ALA A 47 -26.45 -18.91 -29.42
N PRO A 48 -25.12 -18.79 -29.63
CA PRO A 48 -24.23 -18.74 -28.50
C PRO A 48 -24.53 -17.47 -27.69
N SER A 49 -24.95 -17.68 -26.45
CA SER A 49 -25.01 -16.62 -25.45
C SER A 49 -23.61 -15.97 -25.38
N PRO A 50 -23.50 -14.64 -25.51
CA PRO A 50 -22.21 -14.01 -25.31
C PRO A 50 -21.79 -14.32 -23.88
N SER A 51 -20.75 -15.12 -23.71
CA SER A 51 -19.98 -15.17 -22.50
C SER A 51 -19.68 -13.74 -22.11
N ALA A 52 -20.28 -13.29 -21.02
CA ALA A 52 -19.86 -12.07 -20.37
C ALA A 52 -18.39 -12.27 -20.00
N SER A 53 -17.52 -11.85 -20.90
CA SER A 53 -16.13 -11.56 -20.57
C SER A 53 -16.23 -10.55 -19.43
N SER A 54 -15.95 -11.00 -18.21
CA SER A 54 -15.62 -10.11 -17.13
C SER A 54 -14.37 -9.36 -17.59
N SER A 55 -14.58 -8.21 -18.21
CA SER A 55 -13.55 -7.22 -18.39
C SER A 55 -13.10 -6.89 -16.97
N ALA A 56 -12.02 -7.53 -16.51
CA ALA A 56 -11.18 -6.92 -15.52
C ALA A 56 -10.87 -5.54 -16.11
N SER A 57 -11.50 -4.52 -15.55
CA SER A 57 -11.12 -3.14 -15.81
C SER A 57 -9.66 -3.08 -15.39
N THR A 58 -8.75 -3.17 -16.35
CA THR A 58 -7.38 -2.72 -16.17
C THR A 58 -7.54 -1.23 -15.90
N MET A 59 -7.58 -0.87 -14.59
CA MET A 59 -7.51 0.53 -14.20
C MET A 59 -6.22 1.04 -14.81
N ASP A 60 -6.35 1.99 -15.73
CA ASP A 60 -5.21 2.70 -16.28
C ASP A 60 -4.48 3.36 -15.09
N PRO A 61 -3.24 2.94 -14.77
CA PRO A 61 -2.52 3.48 -13.62
C PRO A 61 -2.34 4.99 -13.68
N ALA A 62 -2.45 5.58 -14.88
CA ALA A 62 -2.37 7.02 -15.09
C ALA A 62 -3.71 7.75 -14.89
N ALA A 63 -4.85 7.04 -14.86
CA ALA A 63 -6.18 7.66 -14.80
C ALA A 63 -6.45 8.44 -13.49
N ASN A 64 -5.73 8.09 -12.41
CA ASN A 64 -5.90 8.69 -11.08
C ASN A 64 -4.78 9.67 -10.70
N LEU A 65 -3.94 10.04 -11.66
CA LEU A 65 -2.83 10.96 -11.36
C LEU A 65 -3.34 12.38 -11.08
N VAL A 66 -2.83 12.98 -10.01
CA VAL A 66 -3.11 14.36 -9.59
C VAL A 66 -1.81 15.06 -9.20
N GLY A 67 -1.73 16.34 -9.49
CA GLY A 67 -0.57 17.15 -9.15
C GLY A 67 0.13 17.72 -10.39
N PRO A 68 0.69 18.93 -10.28
CA PRO A 68 1.24 19.69 -11.41
C PRO A 68 2.49 19.05 -12.00
N GLY A 69 3.19 18.21 -11.25
CA GLY A 69 4.44 17.57 -11.65
C GLY A 69 4.28 16.19 -12.28
N CYS A 70 3.04 15.63 -12.42
CA CYS A 70 2.86 14.31 -12.99
C CYS A 70 3.33 14.21 -14.44
N ALA A 71 3.09 15.26 -15.26
CA ALA A 71 3.58 15.31 -16.63
C ALA A 71 5.12 15.28 -16.66
N GLY A 72 5.77 16.11 -15.84
CA GLY A 72 7.24 16.13 -15.72
C GLY A 72 7.81 14.81 -15.18
N TYR A 73 7.11 14.15 -14.28
CA TYR A 73 7.49 12.82 -13.81
C TYR A 73 7.43 11.78 -14.94
N ALA A 74 6.33 11.76 -15.69
CA ALA A 74 6.19 10.86 -16.84
C ALA A 74 7.23 11.11 -17.95
N GLU A 75 7.65 12.36 -18.14
CA GLU A 75 8.74 12.71 -19.07
C GLU A 75 10.11 12.24 -18.57
N GLN A 76 10.37 12.33 -17.25
CA GLN A 76 11.64 11.90 -16.65
C GLN A 76 11.76 10.38 -16.57
N VAL A 77 10.64 9.68 -16.36
CA VAL A 77 10.58 8.22 -16.21
C VAL A 77 9.47 7.65 -17.12
N PRO A 78 9.65 7.74 -18.45
CA PRO A 78 8.60 7.39 -19.40
C PRO A 78 8.33 5.88 -19.46
N THR A 79 9.30 5.06 -19.13
CA THR A 79 9.22 3.59 -19.20
C THR A 79 10.05 2.93 -18.11
N GLY A 80 9.86 1.62 -17.92
CA GLY A 80 10.59 0.83 -16.95
C GLY A 80 9.89 0.71 -15.60
N ALA A 81 10.48 -0.02 -14.68
CA ALA A 81 9.88 -0.36 -13.39
C ALA A 81 9.61 0.83 -12.46
N GLY A 82 10.30 1.97 -12.69
CA GLY A 82 10.07 3.22 -11.97
C GLY A 82 9.02 4.14 -12.60
N SER A 83 8.51 3.84 -13.79
CA SER A 83 7.43 4.62 -14.43
C SER A 83 6.08 4.39 -13.73
N VAL A 84 5.10 5.24 -14.00
CA VAL A 84 3.75 5.09 -13.44
C VAL A 84 3.17 3.69 -13.69
N GLU A 85 3.30 3.20 -14.91
CA GLU A 85 2.84 1.85 -15.30
C GLU A 85 3.68 0.75 -14.66
N GLY A 86 5.02 0.93 -14.61
CA GLY A 86 5.93 -0.05 -14.02
C GLY A 86 5.73 -0.20 -12.52
N MET A 87 5.52 0.90 -11.82
CA MET A 87 5.26 0.88 -10.37
C MET A 87 3.98 0.11 -10.00
N ALA A 88 2.97 0.10 -10.87
CA ALA A 88 1.72 -0.63 -10.62
C ALA A 88 1.91 -2.15 -10.57
N LEU A 89 3.01 -2.68 -11.11
CA LEU A 89 3.30 -4.11 -11.17
C LEU A 89 4.04 -4.64 -9.93
N ASP A 90 4.60 -3.75 -9.13
CA ASP A 90 5.46 -4.09 -7.99
C ASP A 90 4.87 -3.62 -6.65
N PRO A 91 5.21 -4.29 -5.52
CA PRO A 91 4.95 -3.74 -4.19
C PRO A 91 5.69 -2.41 -3.98
N VAL A 92 5.14 -1.56 -3.11
CA VAL A 92 5.57 -0.16 -2.98
C VAL A 92 7.07 0.03 -2.70
N ALA A 93 7.69 -0.81 -1.86
CA ALA A 93 9.11 -0.68 -1.58
C ALA A 93 9.99 -1.08 -2.78
N VAL A 94 9.56 -2.06 -3.58
CA VAL A 94 10.23 -2.46 -4.83
C VAL A 94 10.04 -1.38 -5.89
N ALA A 95 8.80 -0.91 -6.08
CA ALA A 95 8.48 0.18 -6.99
C ALA A 95 9.30 1.45 -6.69
N ALA A 96 9.39 1.86 -5.41
CA ALA A 96 10.22 2.98 -4.99
C ALA A 96 11.71 2.76 -5.25
N SER A 97 12.21 1.53 -5.10
CA SER A 97 13.64 1.22 -5.35
C SER A 97 14.03 1.30 -6.83
N ASN A 98 13.06 1.12 -7.71
CA ASN A 98 13.23 1.24 -9.15
C ASN A 98 13.04 2.70 -9.66
N ASN A 99 12.64 3.61 -8.76
CA ASN A 99 12.34 4.98 -9.12
C ASN A 99 13.57 5.89 -8.94
N PRO A 100 14.06 6.53 -10.00
CA PRO A 100 15.31 7.31 -9.96
C PRO A 100 15.23 8.59 -9.12
N ILE A 101 14.02 9.09 -8.80
CA ILE A 101 13.82 10.30 -7.98
C ILE A 101 13.52 10.02 -6.52
N LEU A 102 13.53 8.74 -6.10
CA LEU A 102 13.27 8.28 -4.73
C LEU A 102 14.49 7.55 -4.11
N THR A 103 15.69 7.83 -4.58
CA THR A 103 16.90 7.10 -4.18
C THR A 103 17.22 7.27 -2.71
N THR A 104 17.05 8.47 -2.16
CA THR A 104 17.28 8.80 -0.76
C THR A 104 16.23 8.14 0.14
N LEU A 105 14.95 8.20 -0.25
CA LEU A 105 13.87 7.52 0.47
C LEU A 105 14.11 6.01 0.51
N THR A 106 14.45 5.42 -0.63
CA THR A 106 14.75 3.99 -0.73
C THR A 106 15.93 3.59 0.15
N ALA A 107 16.99 4.41 0.19
CA ALA A 107 18.11 4.18 1.10
C ALA A 107 17.70 4.25 2.57
N ALA A 108 16.75 5.13 2.92
CA ALA A 108 16.25 5.28 4.28
C ALA A 108 15.40 4.08 4.72
N VAL A 109 14.52 3.54 3.85
CA VAL A 109 13.61 2.43 4.21
C VAL A 109 14.27 1.05 4.12
N SER A 110 15.36 0.92 3.34
CA SER A 110 16.05 -0.37 3.09
C SER A 110 17.31 -0.59 3.95
N GLY A 111 17.49 0.17 5.01
CA GLY A 111 18.66 0.03 5.89
C GLY A 111 19.98 0.55 5.30
N LYS A 112 19.98 1.11 4.09
CA LYS A 112 21.21 1.65 3.49
C LYS A 112 21.66 2.95 4.13
N LEU A 113 20.70 3.79 4.60
CA LEU A 113 20.99 5.03 5.31
C LEU A 113 21.34 4.75 6.78
N ASN A 114 20.55 3.89 7.44
CA ASN A 114 20.76 3.42 8.81
C ASN A 114 20.46 1.91 8.87
N PRO A 115 21.48 1.06 9.09
CA PRO A 115 21.31 -0.41 9.04
C PRO A 115 20.35 -1.02 10.07
N LYS A 116 19.93 -0.23 11.07
CA LYS A 116 18.95 -0.66 12.07
C LYS A 116 17.51 -0.40 11.64
N VAL A 117 17.30 0.30 10.54
CA VAL A 117 15.98 0.66 10.02
C VAL A 117 15.74 -0.04 8.70
N ASP A 118 14.98 -1.11 8.73
CA ASP A 118 14.49 -1.80 7.53
C ASP A 118 12.97 -1.92 7.62
N LEU A 119 12.27 -1.23 6.73
CA LEU A 119 10.82 -1.19 6.65
C LEU A 119 10.29 -1.84 5.36
N VAL A 120 11.16 -2.44 4.55
CA VAL A 120 10.79 -3.02 3.24
C VAL A 120 9.70 -4.07 3.41
N ASP A 121 9.88 -5.03 4.32
CA ASP A 121 8.90 -6.08 4.56
C ASP A 121 7.60 -5.52 5.13
N THR A 122 7.68 -4.53 6.02
CA THR A 122 6.51 -3.86 6.58
C THR A 122 5.70 -3.15 5.50
N LEU A 123 6.36 -2.40 4.61
CA LEU A 123 5.73 -1.66 3.52
C LEU A 123 5.14 -2.59 2.45
N ASN A 124 5.74 -3.76 2.23
CA ASN A 124 5.23 -4.74 1.27
C ASN A 124 4.15 -5.66 1.84
N GLY A 125 4.02 -5.71 3.19
CA GLY A 125 3.14 -6.66 3.89
C GLY A 125 1.70 -6.18 4.10
N GLY A 126 1.35 -4.96 3.72
CA GLY A 126 0.00 -4.40 3.91
C GLY A 126 -0.41 -3.45 2.80
N GLU A 127 -1.64 -2.96 2.89
CA GLU A 127 -2.14 -1.90 2.01
C GLU A 127 -1.89 -0.54 2.65
N PHE A 128 -1.30 0.38 1.89
CA PHE A 128 -0.88 1.68 2.39
C PHE A 128 -1.13 2.82 1.41
N THR A 129 -1.18 4.02 1.96
CA THR A 129 -0.96 5.27 1.24
C THR A 129 0.38 5.83 1.69
N VAL A 130 1.29 6.05 0.77
CA VAL A 130 2.66 6.47 1.05
C VAL A 130 2.91 7.86 0.51
N PHE A 131 3.24 8.80 1.39
CA PHE A 131 3.72 10.12 1.02
C PHE A 131 5.24 10.04 0.81
N ALA A 132 5.67 9.98 -0.45
CA ALA A 132 7.05 9.71 -0.83
C ALA A 132 7.79 11.05 -1.12
N PRO A 133 8.65 11.54 -0.22
CA PRO A 133 9.47 12.70 -0.52
C PRO A 133 10.49 12.36 -1.60
N VAL A 134 10.55 13.20 -2.63
CA VAL A 134 11.55 13.07 -3.70
C VAL A 134 12.94 13.48 -3.20
N ASP A 135 14.00 13.15 -3.94
CA ASP A 135 15.38 13.47 -3.54
C ASP A 135 15.59 14.97 -3.29
N ASP A 136 14.93 15.85 -4.05
CA ASP A 136 14.93 17.30 -3.83
C ASP A 136 14.27 17.70 -2.50
N ALA A 137 13.33 16.91 -1.97
CA ALA A 137 12.73 17.15 -0.66
C ALA A 137 13.74 16.94 0.46
N PHE A 138 14.62 15.96 0.33
CA PHE A 138 15.71 15.72 1.28
C PHE A 138 16.79 16.80 1.20
N ALA A 139 17.01 17.38 0.02
CA ALA A 139 17.95 18.51 -0.14
C ALA A 139 17.50 19.78 0.60
N LYS A 140 16.23 19.90 0.97
CA LYS A 140 15.69 21.00 1.80
C LYS A 140 15.94 20.82 3.31
N ILE A 141 16.29 19.60 3.73
CA ILE A 141 16.62 19.31 5.13
C ILE A 141 18.06 19.75 5.39
N ASP A 142 18.30 20.35 6.55
CA ASP A 142 19.66 20.74 6.91
C ASP A 142 20.57 19.50 7.11
N ALA A 143 21.86 19.67 6.80
CA ALA A 143 22.84 18.59 6.84
C ALA A 143 22.97 17.95 8.23
N ALA A 144 22.81 18.74 9.31
CA ALA A 144 22.90 18.22 10.67
C ALA A 144 21.75 17.28 10.99
N THR A 145 20.55 17.56 10.52
CA THR A 145 19.40 16.68 10.63
C THR A 145 19.62 15.38 9.85
N ILE A 146 20.14 15.43 8.64
CA ILE A 146 20.49 14.23 7.86
C ILE A 146 21.51 13.36 8.58
N GLU A 147 22.55 13.95 9.17
CA GLU A 147 23.54 13.19 9.96
C GLU A 147 22.92 12.55 11.21
N THR A 148 21.97 13.24 11.85
CA THR A 148 21.22 12.67 12.96
C THR A 148 20.39 11.45 12.52
N LEU A 149 19.73 11.52 11.37
CA LEU A 149 18.93 10.40 10.82
C LEU A 149 19.78 9.18 10.48
N LYS A 150 21.05 9.34 10.15
CA LYS A 150 21.97 8.22 9.90
C LYS A 150 22.32 7.45 11.18
N THR A 151 22.23 8.09 12.33
CA THR A 151 22.66 7.53 13.63
C THR A 151 21.51 7.25 14.58
N ASP A 152 20.40 7.97 14.49
CA ASP A 152 19.22 7.82 15.34
C ASP A 152 18.14 6.99 14.59
N ASP A 153 18.12 5.69 14.88
CA ASP A 153 17.17 4.73 14.32
C ASP A 153 15.72 4.99 14.78
N ALA A 154 15.53 5.46 16.01
CA ALA A 154 14.20 5.76 16.51
C ALA A 154 13.59 6.98 15.83
N LEU A 155 14.36 8.05 15.63
CA LEU A 155 13.91 9.24 14.92
C LEU A 155 13.63 8.93 13.45
N LEU A 156 14.52 8.21 12.76
CA LEU A 156 14.34 7.83 11.37
C LEU A 156 13.08 6.96 11.18
N SER A 157 12.91 5.94 12.00
CA SER A 157 11.71 5.08 11.96
C SER A 157 10.43 5.88 12.21
N LYS A 158 10.47 6.81 13.17
CA LYS A 158 9.34 7.68 13.50
C LYS A 158 8.95 8.57 12.31
N ILE A 159 9.92 9.17 11.63
CA ILE A 159 9.68 9.99 10.44
C ILE A 159 9.15 9.12 9.29
N LEU A 160 9.78 7.99 8.99
CA LEU A 160 9.37 7.12 7.90
C LEU A 160 7.95 6.57 8.09
N THR A 161 7.60 6.13 9.30
CA THR A 161 6.25 5.64 9.60
C THR A 161 5.20 6.76 9.66
N TYR A 162 5.61 8.02 9.88
CA TYR A 162 4.74 9.19 9.76
C TYR A 162 4.33 9.47 8.30
N HIS A 163 5.14 9.08 7.32
CA HIS A 163 4.82 9.19 5.90
C HIS A 163 3.87 8.10 5.38
N VAL A 164 3.47 7.16 6.23
CA VAL A 164 2.66 6.00 5.83
C VAL A 164 1.32 6.02 6.53
N VAL A 165 0.25 5.94 5.76
CA VAL A 165 -1.13 5.84 6.22
C VAL A 165 -1.67 4.46 5.85
N PRO A 166 -2.35 3.75 6.76
CA PRO A 166 -2.98 2.47 6.44
C PRO A 166 -4.08 2.61 5.38
N GLY A 167 -4.14 1.67 4.45
CA GLY A 167 -5.12 1.61 3.37
C GLY A 167 -4.71 2.38 2.11
N GLN A 168 -5.22 1.93 0.97
CA GLN A 168 -5.01 2.59 -0.32
C GLN A 168 -6.06 3.67 -0.52
N ILE A 169 -5.68 4.93 -0.41
CA ILE A 169 -6.59 6.08 -0.52
C ILE A 169 -6.38 6.76 -1.87
N THR A 170 -7.43 6.82 -2.65
CA THR A 170 -7.44 7.46 -3.96
C THR A 170 -7.49 8.99 -3.85
N PRO A 171 -7.06 9.75 -4.88
CA PRO A 171 -7.00 11.21 -4.82
C PRO A 171 -8.33 11.91 -4.56
N ASP A 172 -9.45 11.29 -4.89
CA ASP A 172 -10.80 11.79 -4.62
C ASP A 172 -11.18 11.70 -3.13
N LYS A 173 -10.49 10.85 -2.36
CA LYS A 173 -10.77 10.57 -0.94
C LYS A 173 -9.63 10.97 0.00
N ILE A 174 -8.50 11.42 -0.55
CA ILE A 174 -7.31 11.72 0.26
C ILE A 174 -7.44 13.02 1.06
N ALA A 175 -8.34 13.93 0.68
CA ALA A 175 -8.54 15.18 1.44
C ALA A 175 -9.11 14.88 2.82
N GLY A 176 -8.51 15.46 3.86
CA GLY A 176 -8.90 15.24 5.24
C GLY A 176 -7.72 14.90 6.15
N THR A 177 -8.04 14.45 7.36
CA THR A 177 -7.04 14.05 8.36
C THR A 177 -6.94 12.52 8.41
N HIS A 178 -5.74 12.00 8.29
CA HIS A 178 -5.46 10.57 8.27
C HIS A 178 -4.48 10.19 9.38
N ALA A 179 -4.80 9.12 10.10
CA ALA A 179 -3.88 8.55 11.09
C ALA A 179 -2.73 7.84 10.38
N THR A 180 -1.52 8.10 10.81
CA THR A 180 -0.32 7.46 10.26
C THR A 180 0.05 6.19 11.02
N VAL A 181 0.88 5.35 10.43
CA VAL A 181 1.42 4.14 11.08
C VAL A 181 2.24 4.51 12.33
N GLN A 182 2.82 5.70 12.36
CA GLN A 182 3.54 6.23 13.53
C GLN A 182 2.62 6.51 14.74
N GLY A 183 1.30 6.67 14.51
CA GLY A 183 0.30 7.02 15.54
C GLY A 183 -0.09 8.50 15.60
N GLY A 184 0.63 9.36 14.91
CA GLY A 184 0.23 10.75 14.67
C GLY A 184 -0.76 10.85 13.51
N SER A 185 -1.12 12.07 13.11
CA SER A 185 -1.99 12.32 11.96
C SER A 185 -1.38 13.35 11.02
N VAL A 186 -1.62 13.13 9.72
CA VAL A 186 -1.33 14.07 8.66
C VAL A 186 -2.64 14.68 8.15
N THR A 187 -2.60 15.93 7.75
CA THR A 187 -3.76 16.62 7.18
C THR A 187 -3.52 16.91 5.72
N VAL A 188 -4.38 16.37 4.87
CA VAL A 188 -4.34 16.60 3.42
C VAL A 188 -5.38 17.63 3.05
N THR A 189 -4.97 18.69 2.37
CA THR A 189 -5.79 19.82 1.95
C THR A 189 -5.67 20.06 0.45
N GLY A 190 -6.64 20.76 -0.10
CA GLY A 190 -6.70 21.03 -1.54
C GLY A 190 -7.24 19.85 -2.35
N SER A 191 -7.10 19.94 -3.65
CA SER A 191 -7.49 18.91 -4.62
C SER A 191 -6.76 19.12 -5.94
N GLY A 192 -6.66 18.05 -6.77
CA GLY A 192 -5.99 18.12 -8.05
C GLY A 192 -4.55 18.64 -7.93
N ASP A 193 -4.24 19.70 -8.67
CA ASP A 193 -2.89 20.29 -8.71
C ASP A 193 -2.52 21.12 -7.45
N ALA A 194 -3.51 21.43 -6.61
CA ALA A 194 -3.29 22.19 -5.38
C ALA A 194 -3.26 21.31 -4.11
N LEU A 195 -3.08 20.01 -4.27
CA LEU A 195 -3.05 19.05 -3.16
C LEU A 195 -1.80 19.27 -2.30
N LYS A 196 -2.00 19.33 -0.98
CA LYS A 196 -0.95 19.47 0.03
C LYS A 196 -1.14 18.49 1.16
N VAL A 197 -0.03 18.05 1.75
CA VAL A 197 0.00 17.19 2.94
C VAL A 197 0.77 17.93 4.02
N ASP A 198 0.07 18.37 5.06
CA ASP A 198 0.60 19.32 6.03
C ASP A 198 1.21 20.55 5.32
N ASP A 199 2.52 20.72 5.41
CA ASP A 199 3.25 21.85 4.78
C ASP A 199 3.88 21.47 3.42
N ALA A 200 3.84 20.18 3.02
CA ALA A 200 4.41 19.68 1.78
C ALA A 200 3.41 19.77 0.61
N SER A 201 3.88 20.17 -0.56
CA SER A 201 3.08 20.14 -1.79
C SER A 201 3.19 18.78 -2.47
N VAL A 202 2.06 18.26 -2.97
CA VAL A 202 2.06 17.05 -3.79
C VAL A 202 2.52 17.40 -5.20
N ILE A 203 3.63 16.79 -5.62
CA ILE A 203 4.18 16.93 -6.98
C ILE A 203 3.35 16.07 -7.94
N CYS A 204 3.23 14.79 -7.62
CA CYS A 204 2.40 13.84 -8.35
C CYS A 204 1.85 12.80 -7.38
N GLY A 205 0.54 12.68 -7.32
CA GLY A 205 -0.17 11.75 -6.46
C GLY A 205 -1.05 10.80 -7.23
N GLY A 206 -1.56 9.77 -6.55
CA GLY A 206 -2.41 8.75 -7.15
C GLY A 206 -1.64 7.70 -7.94
N VAL A 207 -0.30 7.67 -7.83
CA VAL A 207 0.53 6.64 -8.46
C VAL A 207 0.25 5.31 -7.78
N GLN A 208 -0.28 4.37 -8.54
CA GLN A 208 -0.66 3.05 -8.05
C GLN A 208 0.56 2.13 -7.97
N THR A 209 0.62 1.32 -6.92
CA THR A 209 1.50 0.15 -6.82
C THR A 209 0.65 -1.07 -6.48
N LYS A 210 1.25 -2.25 -6.46
CA LYS A 210 0.50 -3.48 -6.18
C LYS A 210 -0.24 -3.45 -4.83
N ASN A 211 0.29 -2.74 -3.85
CA ASN A 211 -0.24 -2.71 -2.49
C ASN A 211 -0.34 -1.30 -1.88
N ALA A 212 -0.07 -0.25 -2.64
CA ALA A 212 -0.15 1.10 -2.12
C ALA A 212 -0.53 2.14 -3.17
N THR A 213 -1.05 3.29 -2.70
CA THR A 213 -1.17 4.52 -3.48
C THR A 213 -0.07 5.47 -3.05
N VAL A 214 0.74 5.95 -3.99
CA VAL A 214 1.91 6.80 -3.73
C VAL A 214 1.61 8.25 -4.11
N TYR A 215 2.00 9.17 -3.23
CA TYR A 215 1.95 10.61 -3.41
C TYR A 215 3.36 11.18 -3.29
N LEU A 216 3.94 11.60 -4.41
CA LEU A 216 5.25 12.26 -4.44
C LEU A 216 5.12 13.66 -3.85
N ILE A 217 5.93 13.99 -2.86
CA ILE A 217 5.90 15.28 -2.15
C ILE A 217 7.24 16.01 -2.21
N ASP A 218 7.18 17.33 -2.17
CA ASP A 218 8.33 18.24 -2.31
C ASP A 218 9.08 18.53 -1.01
N SER A 219 8.58 18.00 0.11
CA SER A 219 9.19 18.22 1.43
C SER A 219 8.95 17.01 2.33
N VAL A 220 9.89 16.74 3.24
CA VAL A 220 9.77 15.63 4.20
C VAL A 220 8.84 16.05 5.33
N LEU A 221 7.88 15.17 5.67
CA LEU A 221 6.94 15.41 6.77
C LEU A 221 7.64 15.17 8.12
N MET A 222 7.55 16.16 9.00
CA MET A 222 8.10 16.04 10.35
C MET A 222 6.96 15.78 11.35
N PRO A 223 7.04 14.69 12.12
CA PRO A 223 6.04 14.42 13.16
C PRO A 223 6.06 15.53 14.23
N LYS A 224 4.88 16.04 14.52
CA LYS A 224 4.65 17.11 15.51
C LYS A 224 4.64 16.55 16.93
#